data_45a4101fd4660d3854fb0787da515f04
#
_entry.id   45a4101fd4660d3854fb0787da515f04
#
_cell.length_a   1.000
_cell.length_b   1.000
_cell.length_c   1.000
_cell.angle_alpha   90.00
_cell.angle_beta   90.00
_cell.angle_gamma   90.00
#
_symmetry.space_group_name_H-M   'P 1'
#
loop_
_entity.id
_entity.type
_entity.pdbx_description
1 polymer ?
#
loop_
_entity_poly.entity_id
_entity_poly.type
_entity_poly.pdbx_seq_one_letter_code
_entity_poly.pdbx_strand_id
1 'polypeptide(L)'
;MASDLNLPESLYEDYSTPDLPVHGPASVAYWIQALQSHETKERALLILSQIIMLSFQNKEIRKDLAPLLWNSIGTISALLQEIISVYRTLSSPNLTETASTRVSNALALFQCVASHPETRKQFLKAKLPLYLYPFLNTKDKEKPHEYLRLTSLGVIGTLVKSDDPEAIRFLLQTEIFPCCLTSMEVGSDLSKQVATFIIYKILLHEEGLKYCCVLADRACDGLRCCLPLWFGDRKFTSQLHVRSSKTPISSS
;
A
#
# COMPACT_ATOMS: atom_id res chain seq x y z
N MET A 1 -4.96 -0.62 20.47
CA MET A 1 -3.55 -0.95 20.27
C MET A 1 -3.34 -1.16 18.78
N ALA A 2 -3.04 -0.10 18.08
CA ALA A 2 -2.62 -0.09 16.68
C ALA A 2 -1.27 0.64 16.66
N SER A 3 -0.29 -0.03 17.26
CA SER A 3 1.09 0.39 17.17
C SER A 3 1.60 0.05 15.78
N ASP A 4 2.09 1.05 15.11
CA ASP A 4 2.99 1.10 13.96
C ASP A 4 3.22 -0.23 13.22
N LEU A 5 2.56 -0.37 12.06
CA LEU A 5 2.91 -1.37 11.06
C LEU A 5 4.26 -0.97 10.46
N ASN A 6 5.34 -1.26 11.17
CA ASN A 6 6.68 -1.20 10.65
C ASN A 6 6.92 -2.47 9.84
N LEU A 7 7.30 -2.31 8.58
CA LEU A 7 7.86 -3.40 7.79
C LEU A 7 9.09 -3.96 8.52
N PRO A 8 9.30 -5.29 8.53
CA PRO A 8 10.42 -5.89 9.26
C PRO A 8 11.76 -5.36 8.74
N GLU A 9 12.65 -5.04 9.66
CA GLU A 9 14.04 -4.57 9.38
C GLU A 9 14.83 -5.54 8.51
N SER A 10 14.50 -6.84 8.55
CA SER A 10 15.13 -7.88 7.72
C SER A 10 15.00 -7.67 6.21
N LEU A 11 14.15 -6.76 5.75
CA LEU A 11 14.04 -6.39 4.33
C LEU A 11 15.23 -5.52 3.86
N TYR A 12 16.04 -5.02 4.78
CA TYR A 12 17.05 -3.99 4.50
C TYR A 12 18.46 -4.39 4.96
N GLU A 13 18.67 -5.63 5.41
CA GLU A 13 19.99 -6.11 5.79
C GLU A 13 20.89 -6.31 4.57
N ASP A 14 22.06 -5.70 4.67
CA ASP A 14 23.30 -5.92 3.92
C ASP A 14 23.55 -5.08 2.65
N TYR A 15 23.78 -3.77 2.87
CA TYR A 15 24.61 -2.98 1.95
C TYR A 15 25.49 -2.00 2.75
N SER A 16 26.72 -2.40 3.00
CA SER A 16 27.77 -1.49 3.47
C SER A 16 28.07 -0.45 2.38
N THR A 17 27.64 0.80 2.61
CA THR A 17 27.84 1.91 1.68
C THR A 17 29.11 2.69 2.01
N PRO A 18 29.94 3.03 1.00
CA PRO A 18 31.02 3.99 1.19
C PRO A 18 30.47 5.43 1.32
N ASP A 19 31.17 6.21 2.14
CA ASP A 19 31.00 7.60 2.51
C ASP A 19 30.38 8.54 1.47
N LEU A 20 29.06 8.76 1.57
CA LEU A 20 28.39 9.92 1.02
C LEU A 20 27.49 10.53 2.10
N PRO A 21 27.35 11.86 2.19
CA PRO A 21 26.56 12.49 3.23
C PRO A 21 25.08 12.06 3.10
N VAL A 22 24.68 11.13 3.95
CA VAL A 22 23.32 10.58 4.01
C VAL A 22 22.35 11.58 4.66
N HIS A 23 22.85 12.66 5.23
CA HIS A 23 22.09 13.56 6.10
C HIS A 23 22.12 15.01 5.61
N GLY A 24 20.94 15.52 5.17
CA GLY A 24 20.67 16.92 4.89
C GLY A 24 19.73 17.13 3.70
N PRO A 25 18.99 18.25 3.65
CA PRO A 25 18.05 18.56 2.57
C PRO A 25 18.67 18.57 1.17
N ALA A 26 19.93 19.02 1.05
CA ALA A 26 20.68 19.03 -0.20
C ALA A 26 20.97 17.61 -0.74
N SER A 27 21.21 16.66 0.17
CA SER A 27 21.41 15.25 -0.17
C SER A 27 20.14 14.61 -0.71
N VAL A 28 18.97 14.90 -0.11
CA VAL A 28 17.66 14.39 -0.56
C VAL A 28 17.35 14.89 -1.97
N ALA A 29 17.51 16.18 -2.25
CA ALA A 29 17.26 16.76 -3.56
C ALA A 29 18.15 16.13 -4.65
N TYR A 30 19.42 15.89 -4.34
CA TYR A 30 20.35 15.20 -5.25
C TYR A 30 19.85 13.79 -5.59
N TRP A 31 19.45 12.98 -4.59
CA TRP A 31 18.97 11.62 -4.83
C TRP A 31 17.63 11.57 -5.55
N ILE A 32 16.76 12.57 -5.34
CA ILE A 32 15.52 12.71 -6.12
C ILE A 32 15.84 12.97 -7.61
N GLN A 33 16.82 13.81 -7.93
CA GLN A 33 17.25 14.02 -9.31
C GLN A 33 17.91 12.77 -9.90
N ALA A 34 18.69 12.04 -9.09
CA ALA A 34 19.37 10.82 -9.51
C ALA A 34 18.40 9.68 -9.88
N LEU A 35 17.13 9.73 -9.47
CA LEU A 35 16.08 8.79 -9.93
C LEU A 35 15.81 8.84 -11.43
N GLN A 36 16.14 9.93 -12.09
CA GLN A 36 15.86 10.13 -13.51
C GLN A 36 16.92 9.50 -14.41
N SER A 37 18.11 9.25 -13.89
CA SER A 37 19.20 8.61 -14.64
C SER A 37 19.16 7.10 -14.46
N HIS A 38 19.25 6.37 -15.57
CA HIS A 38 19.25 4.91 -15.55
C HIS A 38 20.42 4.33 -14.72
N GLU A 39 21.58 4.98 -14.75
CA GLU A 39 22.78 4.50 -14.07
C GLU A 39 22.71 4.66 -12.55
N THR A 40 22.05 5.70 -12.07
CA THR A 40 21.98 6.04 -10.63
C THR A 40 20.67 5.68 -9.97
N LYS A 41 19.65 5.33 -10.76
CA LYS A 41 18.27 5.08 -10.29
C LYS A 41 18.21 4.05 -9.16
N GLU A 42 18.84 2.90 -9.34
CA GLU A 42 18.78 1.81 -8.36
C GLU A 42 19.37 2.24 -7.02
N ARG A 43 20.52 2.90 -7.04
CA ARG A 43 21.16 3.44 -5.84
C ARG A 43 20.32 4.56 -5.21
N ALA A 44 19.72 5.43 -6.02
CA ALA A 44 18.85 6.49 -5.54
C ALA A 44 17.59 5.93 -4.86
N LEU A 45 16.96 4.91 -5.43
CA LEU A 45 15.83 4.22 -4.82
C LEU A 45 16.19 3.63 -3.46
N LEU A 46 17.33 2.96 -3.36
CA LEU A 46 17.82 2.38 -2.11
C LEU A 46 18.04 3.45 -1.05
N ILE A 47 18.79 4.50 -1.36
CA ILE A 47 19.11 5.55 -0.40
C ILE A 47 17.87 6.32 0.05
N LEU A 48 16.98 6.68 -0.87
CA LEU A 48 15.74 7.37 -0.53
C LEU A 48 14.82 6.49 0.33
N SER A 49 14.73 5.18 0.05
CA SER A 49 13.96 4.27 0.89
C SER A 49 14.54 4.14 2.30
N GLN A 50 15.86 4.10 2.44
CA GLN A 50 16.55 4.11 3.74
C GLN A 50 16.29 5.43 4.50
N ILE A 51 16.33 6.58 3.82
CA ILE A 51 15.99 7.87 4.43
C ILE A 51 14.56 7.85 4.96
N ILE A 52 13.60 7.26 4.23
CA ILE A 52 12.22 7.10 4.71
C ILE A 52 12.19 6.25 5.98
N MET A 53 12.89 5.12 6.00
CA MET A 53 12.94 4.24 7.17
C MET A 53 13.50 4.95 8.40
N LEU A 54 14.60 5.68 8.25
CA LEU A 54 15.19 6.49 9.33
C LEU A 54 14.25 7.65 9.77
N SER A 55 13.47 8.20 8.84
CA SER A 55 12.51 9.26 9.13
C SER A 55 11.27 8.81 9.90
N PHE A 56 11.02 7.50 10.01
CA PHE A 56 10.00 7.01 10.96
C PHE A 56 10.32 7.38 12.40
N GLN A 57 11.60 7.54 12.72
CA GLN A 57 12.07 8.02 14.02
C GLN A 57 12.14 9.56 14.10
N ASN A 58 12.22 10.26 12.96
CA ASN A 58 12.33 11.73 12.89
C ASN A 58 11.22 12.35 12.02
N LYS A 59 10.17 12.89 12.68
CA LYS A 59 8.97 13.43 12.01
C LYS A 59 9.25 14.61 11.07
N GLU A 60 10.30 15.37 11.30
CA GLU A 60 10.61 16.58 10.50
C GLU A 60 11.03 16.22 9.08
N ILE A 61 11.94 15.24 8.91
CA ILE A 61 12.41 14.80 7.58
C ILE A 61 11.25 14.25 6.75
N ARG A 62 10.28 13.62 7.40
CA ARG A 62 9.14 12.99 6.73
C ARG A 62 8.14 13.99 6.16
N LYS A 63 7.99 15.18 6.79
CA LYS A 63 7.04 16.18 6.35
C LYS A 63 7.41 16.80 5.01
N ASP A 64 8.70 17.01 4.77
CA ASP A 64 9.19 17.70 3.58
C ASP A 64 9.43 16.75 2.40
N LEU A 65 9.72 15.47 2.67
CA LEU A 65 10.09 14.52 1.63
C LEU A 65 8.96 14.24 0.63
N ALA A 66 7.73 14.07 1.08
CA ALA A 66 6.59 13.76 0.22
C ALA A 66 6.29 14.91 -0.77
N PRO A 67 6.20 16.19 -0.33
CA PRO A 67 6.09 17.32 -1.26
C PRO A 67 7.28 17.44 -2.22
N LEU A 68 8.50 17.19 -1.77
CA LEU A 68 9.68 17.22 -2.63
C LEU A 68 9.62 16.14 -3.72
N LEU A 69 9.25 14.90 -3.37
CA LEU A 69 9.06 13.82 -4.33
C LEU A 69 7.98 14.15 -5.35
N TRP A 70 6.86 14.71 -4.90
CA TRP A 70 5.73 15.00 -5.78
C TRP A 70 6.02 16.16 -6.73
N ASN A 71 6.61 17.23 -6.23
CA ASN A 71 6.84 18.45 -7.02
C ASN A 71 8.11 18.38 -7.90
N SER A 72 8.97 17.39 -7.69
CA SER A 72 10.14 17.19 -8.54
C SER A 72 9.73 16.62 -9.90
N ILE A 73 10.03 17.36 -10.96
CA ILE A 73 9.66 16.99 -12.33
C ILE A 73 10.21 15.59 -12.68
N GLY A 74 9.33 14.73 -13.20
CA GLY A 74 9.72 13.39 -13.67
C GLY A 74 9.84 12.32 -12.58
N THR A 75 9.88 12.69 -11.30
CA THR A 75 10.09 11.74 -10.19
C THR A 75 8.98 10.70 -10.11
N ILE A 76 7.72 11.12 -10.07
CA ILE A 76 6.57 10.20 -9.99
C ILE A 76 6.52 9.29 -11.23
N SER A 77 6.85 9.83 -12.41
CA SER A 77 6.93 9.03 -13.64
C SER A 77 8.05 8.00 -13.59
N ALA A 78 9.22 8.36 -13.05
CA ALA A 78 10.35 7.44 -12.91
C ALA A 78 10.03 6.31 -11.91
N LEU A 79 9.37 6.61 -10.80
CA LEU A 79 8.89 5.61 -9.84
C LEU A 79 7.83 4.70 -10.44
N LEU A 80 6.88 5.26 -11.19
CA LEU A 80 5.84 4.48 -11.86
C LEU A 80 6.42 3.55 -12.93
N GLN A 81 7.38 4.01 -13.72
CA GLN A 81 8.09 3.19 -14.70
C GLN A 81 8.77 1.99 -14.03
N GLU A 82 9.38 2.20 -12.86
CA GLU A 82 10.01 1.14 -12.10
C GLU A 82 8.98 0.10 -11.61
N ILE A 83 7.85 0.56 -11.10
CA ILE A 83 6.75 -0.31 -10.66
C ILE A 83 6.20 -1.16 -11.82
N ILE A 84 5.98 -0.55 -12.98
CA ILE A 84 5.44 -1.23 -14.16
C ILE A 84 6.45 -2.19 -14.80
N SER A 85 7.75 -1.97 -14.61
CA SER A 85 8.83 -2.73 -15.26
C SER A 85 8.72 -4.24 -15.03
N VAL A 86 8.21 -4.67 -13.86
CA VAL A 86 8.09 -6.08 -13.47
C VAL A 86 6.75 -6.72 -13.82
N TYR A 87 5.80 -5.99 -14.40
CA TYR A 87 4.48 -6.57 -14.71
C TYR A 87 4.54 -7.80 -15.62
N ARG A 88 5.46 -7.80 -16.59
CA ARG A 88 5.64 -8.94 -17.51
C ARG A 88 6.17 -10.19 -16.82
N THR A 89 6.86 -10.01 -15.71
CA THR A 89 7.49 -11.11 -14.95
C THR A 89 6.61 -11.63 -13.80
N LEU A 90 5.51 -10.92 -13.46
CA LEU A 90 4.60 -11.34 -12.39
C LEU A 90 3.94 -12.71 -12.62
N SER A 91 3.71 -13.08 -13.87
CA SER A 91 3.11 -14.37 -14.23
C SER A 91 4.16 -15.43 -14.62
N SER A 92 5.42 -15.13 -14.43
CA SER A 92 6.55 -15.96 -14.84
C SER A 92 7.44 -16.25 -13.63
N PRO A 93 8.07 -17.43 -13.55
CA PRO A 93 9.03 -17.74 -12.49
C PRO A 93 10.31 -16.90 -12.56
N ASN A 94 10.36 -15.89 -13.43
CA ASN A 94 11.54 -15.06 -13.69
C ASN A 94 11.58 -13.77 -12.85
N LEU A 95 10.67 -13.56 -11.91
CA LEU A 95 10.73 -12.42 -11.01
C LEU A 95 11.90 -12.62 -10.03
N THR A 96 12.96 -11.83 -10.20
CA THR A 96 14.14 -11.92 -9.34
C THR A 96 13.95 -11.14 -8.02
N GLU A 97 14.66 -11.57 -6.96
CA GLU A 97 14.65 -10.83 -5.68
C GLU A 97 15.16 -9.39 -5.85
N THR A 98 16.19 -9.20 -6.67
CA THR A 98 16.75 -7.85 -6.96
C THR A 98 15.69 -6.94 -7.60
N ALA A 99 14.97 -7.43 -8.61
CA ALA A 99 13.90 -6.65 -9.27
C ALA A 99 12.76 -6.34 -8.27
N SER A 100 12.37 -7.32 -7.46
CA SER A 100 11.35 -7.15 -6.42
C SER A 100 11.77 -6.12 -5.37
N THR A 101 13.02 -6.18 -4.88
CA THR A 101 13.57 -5.21 -3.91
C THR A 101 13.57 -3.80 -4.48
N ARG A 102 14.00 -3.64 -5.74
CA ARG A 102 14.04 -2.33 -6.41
C ARG A 102 12.64 -1.72 -6.53
N VAL A 103 11.65 -2.51 -6.94
CA VAL A 103 10.24 -2.07 -7.00
C VAL A 103 9.69 -1.80 -5.60
N SER A 104 10.03 -2.61 -4.59
CA SER A 104 9.62 -2.37 -3.21
C SER A 104 10.16 -1.05 -2.66
N ASN A 105 11.39 -0.67 -3.02
CA ASN A 105 11.95 0.64 -2.69
C ASN A 105 11.13 1.78 -3.35
N ALA A 106 10.73 1.62 -4.63
CA ALA A 106 9.86 2.59 -5.29
C ALA A 106 8.48 2.68 -4.61
N LEU A 107 7.92 1.55 -4.18
CA LEU A 107 6.66 1.50 -3.44
C LEU A 107 6.77 2.17 -2.05
N ALA A 108 7.91 2.09 -1.38
CA ALA A 108 8.16 2.81 -0.13
C ALA A 108 8.10 4.34 -0.34
N LEU A 109 8.64 4.84 -1.47
CA LEU A 109 8.51 6.25 -1.85
C LEU A 109 7.05 6.62 -2.16
N PHE A 110 6.30 5.76 -2.82
CA PHE A 110 4.85 5.94 -3.01
C PHE A 110 4.10 5.96 -1.69
N GLN A 111 4.47 5.12 -0.73
CA GLN A 111 3.89 5.13 0.61
C GLN A 111 4.14 6.46 1.33
N CYS A 112 5.33 7.03 1.19
CA CYS A 112 5.65 8.35 1.71
C CYS A 112 4.73 9.42 1.10
N VAL A 113 4.59 9.45 -0.22
CA VAL A 113 3.70 10.37 -0.95
C VAL A 113 2.23 10.19 -0.52
N ALA A 114 1.76 8.95 -0.37
CA ALA A 114 0.40 8.64 0.06
C ALA A 114 0.12 9.04 1.52
N SER A 115 1.14 9.11 2.37
CA SER A 115 1.00 9.45 3.78
C SER A 115 0.74 10.93 4.03
N HIS A 116 1.22 11.82 3.16
CA HIS A 116 1.16 13.26 3.36
C HIS A 116 -0.17 13.85 2.83
N PRO A 117 -0.86 14.71 3.60
CA PRO A 117 -2.20 15.18 3.24
C PRO A 117 -2.29 15.89 1.89
N GLU A 118 -1.31 16.72 1.55
CA GLU A 118 -1.32 17.49 0.29
C GLU A 118 -1.08 16.61 -0.92
N THR A 119 -0.08 15.73 -0.86
CA THR A 119 0.27 14.86 -2.00
C THR A 119 -0.69 13.68 -2.14
N ARG A 120 -1.33 13.22 -1.07
CA ARG A 120 -2.32 12.14 -1.09
C ARG A 120 -3.49 12.42 -2.04
N LYS A 121 -4.06 13.63 -1.97
CA LYS A 121 -5.15 14.01 -2.87
C LYS A 121 -4.74 13.93 -4.34
N GLN A 122 -3.55 14.40 -4.65
CA GLN A 122 -3.00 14.33 -6.00
C GLN A 122 -2.69 12.89 -6.42
N PHE A 123 -2.16 12.07 -5.50
CA PHE A 123 -1.90 10.65 -5.68
C PHE A 123 -3.18 9.86 -6.04
N LEU A 124 -4.28 10.14 -5.35
CA LEU A 124 -5.61 9.55 -5.64
C LEU A 124 -6.17 10.07 -6.97
N LYS A 125 -6.07 11.38 -7.22
CA LYS A 125 -6.52 11.99 -8.48
C LYS A 125 -5.79 11.44 -9.69
N ALA A 126 -4.49 11.16 -9.56
CA ALA A 126 -3.68 10.50 -10.58
C ALA A 126 -3.92 8.99 -10.68
N LYS A 127 -4.82 8.42 -9.87
CA LYS A 127 -5.20 7.00 -9.83
C LYS A 127 -4.00 6.06 -9.61
N LEU A 128 -2.95 6.52 -8.94
CA LEU A 128 -1.73 5.75 -8.72
C LEU A 128 -1.95 4.44 -7.94
N PRO A 129 -2.93 4.32 -6.99
CA PRO A 129 -3.17 3.05 -6.31
C PRO A 129 -3.51 1.89 -7.25
N LEU A 130 -4.10 2.15 -8.43
CA LEU A 130 -4.47 1.09 -9.37
C LEU A 130 -3.27 0.31 -9.90
N TYR A 131 -2.10 0.95 -9.99
CA TYR A 131 -0.86 0.30 -10.42
C TYR A 131 -0.30 -0.71 -9.40
N LEU A 132 -0.89 -0.78 -8.21
CA LEU A 132 -0.49 -1.73 -7.17
C LEU A 132 -1.31 -3.03 -7.22
N TYR A 133 -2.48 -2.99 -7.82
CA TYR A 133 -3.43 -4.11 -7.83
C TYR A 133 -2.88 -5.39 -8.50
N PRO A 134 -2.09 -5.33 -9.58
CA PRO A 134 -1.47 -6.52 -10.13
C PRO A 134 -0.63 -7.31 -9.11
N PHE A 135 0.07 -6.62 -8.19
CA PHE A 135 0.86 -7.26 -7.14
C PHE A 135 -0.02 -7.93 -6.08
N LEU A 136 -1.19 -7.35 -5.80
CA LEU A 136 -2.14 -7.88 -4.83
C LEU A 136 -2.91 -9.09 -5.36
N ASN A 137 -3.11 -9.16 -6.68
CA ASN A 137 -3.86 -10.22 -7.35
C ASN A 137 -3.02 -11.45 -7.73
N THR A 138 -1.69 -11.39 -7.59
CA THR A 138 -0.85 -12.57 -7.83
C THR A 138 -1.15 -13.66 -6.81
N LYS A 139 -1.25 -14.92 -7.28
CA LYS A 139 -1.44 -16.10 -6.44
C LYS A 139 -0.12 -16.75 -6.02
N ASP A 140 0.98 -16.25 -6.54
CA ASP A 140 2.30 -16.75 -6.22
C ASP A 140 2.66 -16.40 -4.75
N LYS A 141 3.26 -17.38 -4.06
CA LYS A 141 3.66 -17.28 -2.64
C LYS A 141 5.17 -17.14 -2.47
N GLU A 142 5.91 -17.14 -3.57
CA GLU A 142 7.36 -16.97 -3.50
C GLU A 142 7.76 -15.62 -2.94
N LYS A 143 8.93 -15.59 -2.32
CA LYS A 143 9.45 -14.42 -1.62
C LYS A 143 9.44 -13.12 -2.43
N PRO A 144 9.83 -13.09 -3.73
CA PRO A 144 9.76 -11.86 -4.54
C PRO A 144 8.33 -11.32 -4.70
N HIS A 145 7.35 -12.18 -4.91
CA HIS A 145 5.95 -11.81 -5.04
C HIS A 145 5.37 -11.32 -3.71
N GLU A 146 5.74 -11.98 -2.62
CA GLU A 146 5.29 -11.61 -1.28
C GLU A 146 5.80 -10.23 -0.86
N TYR A 147 7.03 -9.86 -1.23
CA TYR A 147 7.56 -8.51 -0.97
C TYR A 147 6.74 -7.44 -1.69
N LEU A 148 6.43 -7.65 -2.97
CA LEU A 148 5.61 -6.72 -3.75
C LEU A 148 4.19 -6.62 -3.19
N ARG A 149 3.60 -7.74 -2.78
CA ARG A 149 2.28 -7.79 -2.13
C ARG A 149 2.29 -6.98 -0.84
N LEU A 150 3.22 -7.26 0.06
CA LEU A 150 3.30 -6.62 1.36
C LEU A 150 3.54 -5.11 1.25
N THR A 151 4.49 -4.69 0.42
CA THR A 151 4.79 -3.26 0.23
C THR A 151 3.62 -2.52 -0.44
N SER A 152 2.93 -3.15 -1.39
CA SER A 152 1.72 -2.60 -2.02
C SER A 152 0.58 -2.46 -1.01
N LEU A 153 0.35 -3.46 -0.16
CA LEU A 153 -0.60 -3.36 0.95
C LEU A 153 -0.22 -2.24 1.92
N GLY A 154 1.07 -2.00 2.15
CA GLY A 154 1.57 -0.89 2.97
C GLY A 154 1.16 0.48 2.44
N VAL A 155 1.23 0.69 1.12
CA VAL A 155 0.76 1.93 0.47
C VAL A 155 -0.75 2.11 0.67
N ILE A 156 -1.55 1.07 0.39
CA ILE A 156 -3.01 1.10 0.55
C ILE A 156 -3.39 1.27 2.03
N GLY A 157 -2.70 0.55 2.93
CA GLY A 157 -2.88 0.68 4.39
C GLY A 157 -2.65 2.11 4.89
N THR A 158 -1.68 2.81 4.31
CA THR A 158 -1.42 4.23 4.62
C THR A 158 -2.58 5.13 4.19
N LEU A 159 -3.19 4.88 3.03
CA LEU A 159 -4.37 5.63 2.56
C LEU A 159 -5.55 5.47 3.52
N VAL A 160 -5.87 4.24 3.95
CA VAL A 160 -7.00 3.99 4.86
C VAL A 160 -6.70 4.44 6.30
N LYS A 161 -5.42 4.42 6.73
CA LYS A 161 -5.00 4.88 8.06
C LYS A 161 -5.30 6.38 8.29
N SER A 162 -5.34 7.15 7.21
CA SER A 162 -5.61 8.60 7.28
C SER A 162 -7.07 8.95 7.58
N ASP A 163 -7.98 7.95 7.55
CA ASP A 163 -9.44 8.12 7.69
C ASP A 163 -10.02 9.20 6.74
N ASP A 164 -9.39 9.40 5.57
CA ASP A 164 -9.81 10.35 4.55
C ASP A 164 -10.99 9.76 3.74
N PRO A 165 -12.18 10.38 3.78
CA PRO A 165 -13.34 9.87 3.06
C PRO A 165 -13.14 9.77 1.55
N GLU A 166 -12.30 10.65 0.95
CA GLU A 166 -11.98 10.61 -0.47
C GLU A 166 -11.17 9.35 -0.81
N ALA A 167 -10.18 9.01 0.04
CA ALA A 167 -9.41 7.78 -0.11
C ALA A 167 -10.28 6.53 0.01
N ILE A 168 -11.17 6.48 1.01
CA ILE A 168 -12.10 5.35 1.19
C ILE A 168 -13.03 5.21 -0.01
N ARG A 169 -13.63 6.31 -0.47
CA ARG A 169 -14.51 6.29 -1.65
C ARG A 169 -13.78 5.83 -2.90
N PHE A 170 -12.55 6.31 -3.13
CA PHE A 170 -11.73 5.86 -4.24
C PHE A 170 -11.49 4.34 -4.19
N LEU A 171 -11.11 3.80 -3.04
CA LEU A 171 -10.85 2.38 -2.87
C LEU A 171 -12.11 1.52 -3.04
N LEU A 172 -13.28 2.01 -2.62
CA LEU A 172 -14.57 1.35 -2.84
C LEU A 172 -15.00 1.32 -4.31
N GLN A 173 -14.65 2.34 -5.08
CA GLN A 173 -14.92 2.42 -6.52
C GLN A 173 -13.99 1.55 -7.36
N THR A 174 -12.98 0.97 -6.73
CA THR A 174 -11.97 0.13 -7.37
C THR A 174 -12.01 -1.29 -6.79
N GLU A 175 -11.25 -2.21 -7.33
CA GLU A 175 -11.29 -3.62 -6.94
C GLU A 175 -10.46 -3.94 -5.68
N ILE A 176 -10.42 -3.04 -4.69
CA ILE A 176 -9.60 -3.26 -3.49
C ILE A 176 -10.06 -4.46 -2.65
N PHE A 177 -11.36 -4.71 -2.57
CA PHE A 177 -11.90 -5.85 -1.80
C PHE A 177 -11.42 -7.19 -2.34
N PRO A 178 -11.60 -7.54 -3.64
CA PRO A 178 -11.03 -8.76 -4.22
C PRO A 178 -9.52 -8.85 -4.01
N CYS A 179 -8.78 -7.77 -4.19
CA CYS A 179 -7.33 -7.73 -3.97
C CYS A 179 -6.95 -8.08 -2.53
N CYS A 180 -7.65 -7.51 -1.55
CA CYS A 180 -7.43 -7.82 -0.14
C CYS A 180 -7.78 -9.29 0.18
N LEU A 181 -8.89 -9.81 -0.35
CA LEU A 181 -9.29 -11.21 -0.16
C LEU A 181 -8.24 -12.17 -0.74
N THR A 182 -7.74 -11.92 -1.95
CA THR A 182 -6.63 -12.70 -2.53
C THR A 182 -5.39 -12.63 -1.62
N SER A 183 -5.03 -11.46 -1.12
CA SER A 183 -3.89 -11.29 -0.22
C SER A 183 -4.10 -12.01 1.12
N MET A 184 -5.34 -12.10 1.63
CA MET A 184 -5.68 -12.85 2.84
C MET A 184 -5.63 -14.37 2.61
N GLU A 185 -5.90 -14.84 1.39
CA GLU A 185 -5.85 -16.26 1.04
C GLU A 185 -4.41 -16.76 0.87
N VAL A 186 -3.59 -16.02 0.12
CA VAL A 186 -2.28 -16.51 -0.33
C VAL A 186 -1.08 -15.87 0.37
N GLY A 187 -1.24 -14.69 0.97
CA GLY A 187 -0.16 -13.91 1.57
C GLY A 187 0.41 -14.52 2.85
N SER A 188 1.57 -13.99 3.25
CA SER A 188 2.16 -14.25 4.57
C SER A 188 1.24 -13.76 5.70
N ASP A 189 1.52 -14.14 6.94
CA ASP A 189 0.73 -13.71 8.10
C ASP A 189 0.70 -12.17 8.23
N LEU A 190 1.80 -11.50 7.89
CA LEU A 190 1.86 -10.04 7.89
C LEU A 190 0.99 -9.44 6.78
N SER A 191 1.05 -9.97 5.55
CA SER A 191 0.18 -9.53 4.45
C SER A 191 -1.30 -9.73 4.78
N LYS A 192 -1.65 -10.87 5.40
CA LYS A 192 -3.00 -11.14 5.88
C LYS A 192 -3.47 -10.13 6.92
N GLN A 193 -2.62 -9.79 7.89
CA GLN A 193 -2.92 -8.78 8.91
C GLN A 193 -3.16 -7.40 8.29
N VAL A 194 -2.29 -6.97 7.35
CA VAL A 194 -2.44 -5.67 6.68
C VAL A 194 -3.70 -5.63 5.82
N ALA A 195 -3.97 -6.68 5.05
CA ALA A 195 -5.19 -6.77 4.23
C ALA A 195 -6.46 -6.73 5.11
N THR A 196 -6.45 -7.46 6.24
CA THR A 196 -7.53 -7.41 7.24
C THR A 196 -7.71 -6.01 7.81
N PHE A 197 -6.61 -5.32 8.15
CA PHE A 197 -6.64 -3.95 8.62
C PHE A 197 -7.26 -2.99 7.59
N ILE A 198 -6.92 -3.14 6.31
CA ILE A 198 -7.47 -2.33 5.22
C ILE A 198 -8.99 -2.51 5.14
N ILE A 199 -9.46 -3.77 5.10
CA ILE A 199 -10.90 -4.07 5.07
C ILE A 199 -11.60 -3.51 6.31
N TYR A 200 -11.03 -3.73 7.50
CA TYR A 200 -11.57 -3.21 8.75
C TYR A 200 -11.76 -1.68 8.72
N LYS A 201 -10.73 -0.95 8.28
CA LYS A 201 -10.79 0.51 8.18
C LYS A 201 -11.86 0.98 7.20
N ILE A 202 -12.00 0.32 6.05
CA ILE A 202 -13.05 0.63 5.07
C ILE A 202 -14.44 0.38 5.67
N LEU A 203 -14.63 -0.70 6.43
CA LEU A 203 -15.91 -1.05 7.04
C LEU A 203 -16.33 -0.13 8.18
N LEU A 204 -15.41 0.63 8.79
CA LEU A 204 -15.76 1.68 9.75
C LEU A 204 -16.52 2.85 9.12
N HIS A 205 -16.41 3.03 7.80
CA HIS A 205 -17.14 4.04 7.05
C HIS A 205 -18.50 3.50 6.58
N GLU A 206 -19.54 4.34 6.64
CA GLU A 206 -20.89 3.94 6.28
C GLU A 206 -21.00 3.46 4.82
N GLU A 207 -20.32 4.14 3.90
CA GLU A 207 -20.25 3.75 2.48
C GLU A 207 -19.58 2.38 2.30
N GLY A 208 -18.53 2.09 3.07
CA GLY A 208 -17.84 0.80 3.07
C GLY A 208 -18.71 -0.33 3.58
N LEU A 209 -19.45 -0.06 4.65
CA LEU A 209 -20.38 -1.04 5.22
C LEU A 209 -21.52 -1.36 4.24
N LYS A 210 -22.12 -0.34 3.61
CA LYS A 210 -23.14 -0.53 2.57
C LYS A 210 -22.63 -1.35 1.40
N TYR A 211 -21.42 -1.05 0.92
CA TYR A 211 -20.77 -1.78 -0.16
C TYR A 211 -20.60 -3.27 0.19
N CYS A 212 -20.13 -3.56 1.40
CA CYS A 212 -19.95 -4.93 1.88
C CYS A 212 -21.25 -5.70 2.00
N CYS A 213 -22.35 -5.06 2.47
CA CYS A 213 -23.67 -5.67 2.52
C CYS A 213 -24.14 -6.07 1.12
N VAL A 214 -23.99 -5.18 0.12
CA VAL A 214 -24.35 -5.48 -1.28
C VAL A 214 -23.50 -6.60 -1.88
N LEU A 215 -22.19 -6.63 -1.55
CA LEU A 215 -21.31 -7.72 -1.99
C LEU A 215 -21.68 -9.06 -1.33
N ALA A 216 -22.00 -9.06 -0.05
CA ALA A 216 -22.41 -10.25 0.68
C ALA A 216 -23.73 -10.85 0.13
N ASP A 217 -24.62 -10.01 -0.37
CA ASP A 217 -25.87 -10.44 -1.01
C ASP A 217 -25.66 -10.99 -2.43
N ARG A 218 -24.59 -10.54 -3.13
CA ARG A 218 -24.28 -10.96 -4.51
C ARG A 218 -23.25 -12.08 -4.61
N ALA A 219 -22.29 -12.12 -3.71
CA ALA A 219 -21.23 -13.10 -3.67
C ALA A 219 -21.55 -14.14 -2.62
N CYS A 220 -21.95 -15.32 -3.10
CA CYS A 220 -22.18 -16.53 -2.31
C CYS A 220 -21.23 -16.68 -1.11
N ASP A 221 -21.81 -17.14 -0.01
CA ASP A 221 -21.21 -17.87 1.16
C ASP A 221 -19.77 -17.60 1.60
N GLY A 222 -18.82 -17.31 0.71
CA GLY A 222 -17.41 -17.10 1.06
C GLY A 222 -17.15 -15.84 1.89
N LEU A 223 -17.72 -14.70 1.55
CA LEU A 223 -17.56 -13.44 2.30
C LEU A 223 -18.33 -13.47 3.64
N ARG A 224 -19.52 -14.09 3.66
CA ARG A 224 -20.31 -14.25 4.86
C ARG A 224 -19.64 -15.15 5.90
N CYS A 225 -18.92 -16.19 5.45
CA CYS A 225 -18.19 -17.08 6.33
C CYS A 225 -16.85 -16.50 6.80
N CYS A 226 -16.16 -15.72 5.94
CA CYS A 226 -14.84 -15.21 6.27
C CYS A 226 -14.87 -14.02 7.22
N LEU A 227 -15.82 -13.09 7.09
CA LEU A 227 -15.89 -11.89 7.94
C LEU A 227 -16.01 -12.20 9.44
N PRO A 228 -16.92 -13.09 9.92
CA PRO A 228 -17.00 -13.44 11.33
C PRO A 228 -15.80 -14.21 11.87
N LEU A 229 -15.22 -15.09 11.05
CA LEU A 229 -14.03 -15.88 11.41
C LEU A 229 -12.78 -15.02 11.59
N TRP A 230 -12.64 -13.96 10.79
CA TRP A 230 -11.47 -13.10 10.79
C TRP A 230 -11.54 -11.97 11.81
N PHE A 231 -12.73 -11.44 12.06
CA PHE A 231 -12.90 -10.32 12.99
C PHE A 231 -13.21 -10.75 14.42
N GLY A 232 -13.45 -12.04 14.72
CA GLY A 232 -13.52 -12.67 16.06
C GLY A 232 -14.23 -11.88 17.19
N ASP A 233 -14.60 -10.63 16.91
CA ASP A 233 -15.15 -9.71 17.90
C ASP A 233 -16.68 -9.69 17.79
N ARG A 234 -17.34 -10.22 18.83
CA ARG A 234 -18.82 -10.24 18.95
C ARG A 234 -19.45 -8.86 18.81
N LYS A 235 -18.72 -7.79 19.12
CA LYS A 235 -19.19 -6.41 18.95
C LYS A 235 -19.29 -6.01 17.48
N PHE A 236 -18.39 -6.47 16.63
CA PHE A 236 -18.38 -6.15 15.21
C PHE A 236 -19.53 -6.87 14.48
N THR A 237 -19.73 -8.16 14.77
CA THR A 237 -20.85 -8.94 14.19
C THR A 237 -22.21 -8.39 14.64
N SER A 238 -22.34 -7.92 15.88
CA SER A 238 -23.57 -7.29 16.36
C SER A 238 -23.83 -5.93 15.70
N GLN A 239 -22.80 -5.14 15.44
CA GLN A 239 -22.95 -3.86 14.73
C GLN A 239 -23.31 -4.04 13.24
N LEU A 240 -22.76 -5.05 12.57
CA LEU A 240 -23.15 -5.45 11.22
C LEU A 240 -24.64 -5.87 11.16
N HIS A 241 -25.09 -6.69 12.10
CA HIS A 241 -26.47 -7.15 12.18
C HIS A 241 -27.47 -6.03 12.49
N VAL A 242 -27.14 -5.15 13.43
CA VAL A 242 -28.00 -4.02 13.82
C VAL A 242 -28.11 -2.98 12.71
N ARG A 243 -27.07 -2.78 11.90
CA ARG A 243 -27.11 -1.82 10.79
C ARG A 243 -27.76 -2.40 9.52
N SER A 244 -27.56 -3.68 9.25
CA SER A 244 -28.23 -4.39 8.14
C SER A 244 -29.76 -4.41 8.31
N SER A 245 -30.26 -4.48 9.55
CA SER A 245 -31.70 -4.47 9.85
C SER A 245 -32.35 -3.08 9.80
N LYS A 246 -31.55 -2.00 9.67
CA LYS A 246 -32.06 -0.62 9.61
C LYS A 246 -32.16 -0.02 8.20
N THR A 247 -31.78 -0.73 7.15
CA THR A 247 -32.01 -0.30 5.76
C THR A 247 -33.22 -1.01 5.21
N PRO A 248 -34.42 -0.35 5.15
CA PRO A 248 -35.54 -0.89 4.40
C PRO A 248 -35.17 -0.82 2.92
N ILE A 249 -35.18 -1.96 2.25
CA ILE A 249 -35.13 -2.04 0.79
C ILE A 249 -36.39 -1.37 0.28
N SER A 250 -36.29 -0.13 -0.20
CA SER A 250 -37.38 0.47 -0.98
C SER A 250 -37.40 -0.21 -2.34
N SER A 251 -38.28 -1.18 -2.47
CA SER A 251 -38.72 -1.71 -3.76
C SER A 251 -39.53 -0.60 -4.46
N SER A 252 -39.03 -0.12 -5.56
CA SER A 252 -39.75 0.56 -6.63
C SER A 252 -39.12 0.18 -7.95
#